data_8a1c0fb1a2169054bedcaf5860ebcf51
#
_entry.id   8a1c0fb1a2169054bedcaf5860ebcf51
#
_cell.length_a   1.000
_cell.length_b   1.000
_cell.length_c   1.000
_cell.angle_alpha   90.00
_cell.angle_beta   90.00
_cell.angle_gamma   90.00
#
_symmetry.space_group_name_H-M   'P 1'
#
loop_
_entity.id
_entity.type
_entity.pdbx_description
1 polymer ?
#
loop_
_entity_poly.entity_id
_entity_poly.type
_entity_poly.pdbx_seq_one_letter_code
_entity_poly.pdbx_strand_id
1 'polypeptide(L)'
;WELIVVDDGSLDGTGHLLERLARQATCPLRVLRLARNFRQTAAMQAGIDAARGDVIVTLDGDLQNDPRDIPRLVELLLRDDLDIVAGWREQRRDGFWLRRLPSLLANRLIRRVTGLPFRDLGCSLKAFRAEVLREVRLYGEMHRFIPAWLSTVTSPARMGELPVRHHPRRHGRSKYGLSRTLRVLVDLLAVTFFQRYAARPGHFFGVIGLAFTGVGLLLLGHLGLLKLMGESVGGRPLLSLGFFSL
;
A
#
# COMPACT_ATOMS: atom_id res chain seq x y z
N TRP A 1 -3.11 -12.15 25.15
CA TRP A 1 -3.34 -11.89 23.71
C TRP A 1 -4.79 -12.17 23.34
N GLU A 2 -5.30 -11.53 22.31
CA GLU A 2 -6.60 -11.78 21.69
C GLU A 2 -6.42 -12.02 20.19
N LEU A 3 -7.30 -12.81 19.60
CA LEU A 3 -7.39 -12.99 18.15
C LEU A 3 -8.65 -12.31 17.62
N ILE A 4 -8.50 -11.40 16.68
CA ILE A 4 -9.61 -10.73 16.01
C ILE A 4 -9.62 -11.17 14.56
N VAL A 5 -10.69 -11.84 14.14
CA VAL A 5 -10.90 -12.24 12.75
C VAL A 5 -11.97 -11.35 12.15
N VAL A 6 -11.66 -10.70 11.05
CA VAL A 6 -12.61 -9.83 10.33
C VAL A 6 -13.05 -10.53 9.05
N ASP A 7 -14.34 -10.82 8.97
CA ASP A 7 -14.99 -11.34 7.76
C ASP A 7 -15.54 -10.17 6.93
N ASP A 8 -14.95 -9.93 5.79
CA ASP A 8 -15.31 -8.84 4.87
C ASP A 8 -16.53 -9.21 3.99
N GLY A 9 -17.62 -9.66 4.64
CA GLY A 9 -18.89 -9.95 4.01
C GLY A 9 -18.86 -11.20 3.12
N SER A 10 -18.25 -12.29 3.58
CA SER A 10 -18.23 -13.57 2.85
C SER A 10 -19.64 -14.13 2.66
N LEU A 11 -19.88 -14.70 1.46
CA LEU A 11 -21.17 -15.29 1.06
C LEU A 11 -21.16 -16.84 1.05
N ASP A 12 -20.01 -17.45 1.34
CA ASP A 12 -19.74 -18.89 1.24
C ASP A 12 -19.89 -19.66 2.57
N GLY A 13 -20.51 -19.04 3.57
CA GLY A 13 -20.68 -19.63 4.91
C GLY A 13 -19.50 -19.42 5.86
N THR A 14 -18.43 -18.74 5.45
CA THR A 14 -17.26 -18.43 6.28
C THR A 14 -17.67 -17.73 7.59
N GLY A 15 -18.56 -16.74 7.54
CA GLY A 15 -19.03 -16.03 8.72
C GLY A 15 -19.66 -16.95 9.77
N HIS A 16 -20.55 -17.87 9.36
CA HIS A 16 -21.16 -18.86 10.27
C HIS A 16 -20.15 -19.85 10.86
N LEU A 17 -19.14 -20.23 10.06
CA LEU A 17 -18.05 -21.09 10.54
C LEU A 17 -17.23 -20.36 11.62
N LEU A 18 -16.88 -19.10 11.40
CA LEU A 18 -16.12 -18.28 12.34
C LEU A 18 -16.87 -18.06 13.66
N GLU A 19 -18.18 -17.77 13.61
CA GLU A 19 -19.03 -17.64 14.80
C GLU A 19 -19.09 -18.93 15.60
N ARG A 20 -19.19 -20.08 14.93
CA ARG A 20 -19.17 -21.39 15.58
C ARG A 20 -17.81 -21.66 16.22
N LEU A 21 -16.72 -21.36 15.55
CA LEU A 21 -15.37 -21.48 16.09
C LEU A 21 -15.15 -20.57 17.30
N ALA A 22 -15.66 -19.33 17.26
CA ALA A 22 -15.56 -18.40 18.38
C ALA A 22 -16.25 -18.91 19.64
N ARG A 23 -17.38 -19.62 19.50
CA ARG A 23 -18.09 -20.24 20.64
C ARG A 23 -17.34 -21.43 21.23
N GLN A 24 -16.51 -22.10 20.44
CA GLN A 24 -15.76 -23.30 20.85
C GLN A 24 -14.30 -22.98 21.21
N ALA A 25 -13.83 -21.77 20.91
CA ALA A 25 -12.46 -21.40 21.11
C ALA A 25 -12.09 -21.35 22.61
N THR A 26 -10.98 -21.94 22.95
CA THR A 26 -10.38 -21.86 24.30
C THR A 26 -9.57 -20.58 24.51
N CYS A 27 -9.33 -19.84 23.44
CA CYS A 27 -8.64 -18.55 23.45
C CYS A 27 -9.62 -17.39 23.19
N PRO A 28 -9.27 -16.15 23.59
CA PRO A 28 -10.08 -14.98 23.31
C PRO A 28 -10.16 -14.71 21.79
N LEU A 29 -11.15 -15.29 21.13
CA LEU A 29 -11.45 -15.12 19.72
C LEU A 29 -12.66 -14.20 19.54
N ARG A 30 -12.46 -13.09 18.83
CA ARG A 30 -13.53 -12.15 18.44
C ARG A 30 -13.70 -12.17 16.93
N VAL A 31 -14.93 -12.29 16.47
CA VAL A 31 -15.27 -12.24 15.05
C VAL A 31 -16.01 -10.95 14.78
N LEU A 32 -15.50 -10.19 13.83
CA LEU A 32 -16.13 -8.99 13.29
C LEU A 32 -16.64 -9.32 11.89
N ARG A 33 -17.92 -9.11 11.65
CA ARG A 33 -18.51 -9.35 10.34
C ARG A 33 -18.98 -8.04 9.74
N LEU A 34 -18.42 -7.69 8.58
CA LEU A 34 -18.83 -6.52 7.83
C LEU A 34 -20.12 -6.80 7.05
N ALA A 35 -20.97 -5.80 6.91
CA ALA A 35 -22.28 -5.94 6.25
C ALA A 35 -22.18 -6.34 4.77
N ARG A 36 -21.06 -6.04 4.12
CA ARG A 36 -20.74 -6.40 2.73
C ARG A 36 -19.25 -6.37 2.52
N ASN A 37 -18.76 -6.76 1.34
CA ASN A 37 -17.35 -6.61 0.99
C ASN A 37 -16.97 -5.11 0.84
N PHE A 38 -16.16 -4.61 1.77
CA PHE A 38 -15.58 -3.26 1.79
C PHE A 38 -14.10 -3.26 1.40
N ARG A 39 -13.53 -4.41 1.08
CA ARG A 39 -12.14 -4.68 0.76
C ARG A 39 -11.19 -4.67 1.97
N GLN A 40 -9.98 -5.16 1.72
CA GLN A 40 -8.98 -5.49 2.73
C GLN A 40 -8.65 -4.33 3.69
N THR A 41 -8.54 -3.10 3.19
CA THR A 41 -8.20 -1.96 4.05
C THR A 41 -9.26 -1.66 5.09
N ALA A 42 -10.54 -1.71 4.71
CA ALA A 42 -11.65 -1.48 5.64
C ALA A 42 -11.74 -2.61 6.68
N ALA A 43 -11.57 -3.87 6.26
CA ALA A 43 -11.52 -5.01 7.17
C ALA A 43 -10.35 -4.89 8.16
N MET A 44 -9.17 -4.48 7.69
CA MET A 44 -8.00 -4.25 8.54
C MET A 44 -8.25 -3.12 9.53
N GLN A 45 -8.83 -1.99 9.09
CA GLN A 45 -9.16 -0.87 9.97
C GLN A 45 -10.16 -1.28 11.06
N ALA A 46 -11.20 -2.04 10.70
CA ALA A 46 -12.16 -2.55 11.68
C ALA A 46 -11.50 -3.45 12.74
N GLY A 47 -10.52 -4.27 12.34
CA GLY A 47 -9.73 -5.08 13.26
C GLY A 47 -8.85 -4.23 14.19
N ILE A 48 -8.19 -3.18 13.65
CA ILE A 48 -7.37 -2.24 14.41
C ILE A 48 -8.21 -1.47 15.43
N ASP A 49 -9.38 -0.97 15.03
CA ASP A 49 -10.30 -0.23 15.90
C ASP A 49 -10.84 -1.11 17.05
N ALA A 50 -11.00 -2.40 16.80
CA ALA A 50 -11.48 -3.36 17.79
C ALA A 50 -10.37 -3.90 18.73
N ALA A 51 -9.11 -3.80 18.35
CA ALA A 51 -7.98 -4.33 19.11
C ALA A 51 -7.78 -3.55 20.41
N ARG A 52 -7.43 -4.28 21.50
CA ARG A 52 -7.25 -3.71 22.86
C ARG A 52 -5.81 -3.78 23.35
N GLY A 53 -4.97 -4.60 22.70
CA GLY A 53 -3.58 -4.78 23.08
C GLY A 53 -2.70 -3.58 22.72
N ASP A 54 -1.54 -3.48 23.40
CA ASP A 54 -0.52 -2.46 23.15
C ASP A 54 0.28 -2.75 21.89
N VAL A 55 0.28 -3.99 21.45
CA VAL A 55 0.88 -4.45 20.20
C VAL A 55 -0.19 -5.08 19.32
N ILE A 56 -0.28 -4.61 18.08
CA ILE A 56 -1.20 -5.15 17.07
C ILE A 56 -0.38 -5.88 16.01
N VAL A 57 -0.73 -7.13 15.75
CA VAL A 57 -0.12 -7.91 14.66
C VAL A 57 -1.17 -8.17 13.59
N THR A 58 -0.84 -7.83 12.34
CA THR A 58 -1.69 -8.10 11.18
C THR A 58 -1.24 -9.34 10.44
N LEU A 59 -2.18 -10.12 9.93
CA LEU A 59 -1.94 -11.36 9.21
C LEU A 59 -3.09 -11.63 8.23
N ASP A 60 -2.77 -12.05 7.00
CA ASP A 60 -3.78 -12.52 6.05
C ASP A 60 -4.24 -13.95 6.40
N GLY A 61 -5.54 -14.22 6.27
CA GLY A 61 -6.14 -15.52 6.56
C GLY A 61 -5.96 -16.57 5.45
N ASP A 62 -5.00 -16.41 4.54
CA ASP A 62 -4.78 -17.27 3.37
C ASP A 62 -3.74 -18.39 3.57
N LEU A 63 -3.27 -18.56 4.80
CA LEU A 63 -2.29 -19.56 5.23
C LEU A 63 -0.90 -19.41 4.58
N GLN A 64 -0.60 -18.26 4.00
CA GLN A 64 0.71 -18.04 3.39
C GLN A 64 1.77 -17.60 4.42
N ASN A 65 1.38 -16.89 5.47
CA ASN A 65 2.29 -16.52 6.57
C ASN A 65 2.21 -17.53 7.72
N ASP A 66 3.34 -17.80 8.35
CA ASP A 66 3.42 -18.70 9.50
C ASP A 66 3.20 -17.94 10.81
N PRO A 67 2.14 -18.23 11.59
CA PRO A 67 1.88 -17.58 12.88
C PRO A 67 3.02 -17.75 13.90
N ARG A 68 3.86 -18.77 13.75
CA ARG A 68 5.03 -19.03 14.63
C ARG A 68 6.10 -17.93 14.53
N ASP A 69 6.03 -17.05 13.52
CA ASP A 69 6.94 -15.91 13.42
C ASP A 69 6.43 -14.69 14.21
N ILE A 70 5.16 -14.69 14.67
CA ILE A 70 4.58 -13.60 15.46
C ILE A 70 5.40 -13.28 16.72
N PRO A 71 5.77 -14.26 17.59
CA PRO A 71 6.56 -13.94 18.78
C PRO A 71 7.87 -13.24 18.48
N ARG A 72 8.56 -13.63 17.39
CA ARG A 72 9.84 -13.03 16.98
C ARG A 72 9.68 -11.56 16.53
N LEU A 73 8.58 -11.24 15.82
CA LEU A 73 8.30 -9.86 15.43
C LEU A 73 7.99 -8.98 16.65
N VAL A 74 7.19 -9.51 17.59
CA VAL A 74 6.82 -8.80 18.82
C VAL A 74 8.05 -8.60 19.71
N GLU A 75 8.89 -9.62 19.88
CA GLU A 75 10.14 -9.54 20.63
C GLU A 75 11.07 -8.47 20.06
N LEU A 76 11.28 -8.46 18.73
CA LEU A 76 12.10 -7.44 18.06
C LEU A 76 11.53 -6.04 18.26
N LEU A 77 10.20 -5.88 18.12
CA LEU A 77 9.52 -4.61 18.30
C LEU A 77 9.72 -4.05 19.72
N LEU A 78 9.61 -4.90 20.73
CA LEU A 78 9.73 -4.49 22.12
C LEU A 78 11.18 -4.28 22.54
N ARG A 79 12.09 -5.18 22.16
CA ARG A 79 13.50 -5.14 22.53
C ARG A 79 14.21 -3.90 21.97
N ASP A 80 13.98 -3.59 20.71
CA ASP A 80 14.66 -2.51 20.00
C ASP A 80 13.85 -1.19 20.00
N ASP A 81 12.78 -1.13 20.81
CA ASP A 81 11.86 0.02 20.97
C ASP A 81 11.34 0.54 19.62
N LEU A 82 10.94 -0.39 18.73
CA LEU A 82 10.43 -0.06 17.40
C LEU A 82 8.92 0.21 17.43
N ASP A 83 8.44 0.99 16.47
CA ASP A 83 7.02 1.27 16.25
C ASP A 83 6.37 0.30 15.28
N ILE A 84 7.17 -0.23 14.35
CA ILE A 84 6.76 -1.25 13.37
C ILE A 84 7.88 -2.24 13.11
N VAL A 85 7.53 -3.51 13.03
CA VAL A 85 8.37 -4.58 12.46
C VAL A 85 7.59 -5.26 11.34
N ALA A 86 8.09 -5.18 10.11
CA ALA A 86 7.51 -5.85 8.95
C ALA A 86 8.22 -7.18 8.69
N GLY A 87 7.43 -8.22 8.40
CA GLY A 87 7.97 -9.44 7.85
C GLY A 87 8.46 -9.24 6.41
N TRP A 88 9.61 -9.84 6.03
CA TRP A 88 10.00 -9.91 4.63
C TRP A 88 10.21 -11.37 4.19
N ARG A 89 9.71 -11.67 3.00
CA ARG A 89 9.70 -13.03 2.45
C ARG A 89 11.02 -13.30 1.75
N GLU A 90 11.96 -13.93 2.47
CA GLU A 90 13.30 -14.21 1.97
C GLU A 90 13.30 -15.18 0.78
N GLN A 91 12.51 -16.26 0.89
CA GLN A 91 12.43 -17.32 -0.11
C GLN A 91 11.14 -17.23 -0.92
N ARG A 92 11.07 -16.29 -1.87
CA ARG A 92 9.99 -16.29 -2.87
C ARG A 92 10.23 -17.38 -3.91
N ARG A 93 9.40 -18.41 -3.90
CA ARG A 93 9.36 -19.47 -4.94
C ARG A 93 8.53 -19.06 -6.18
N ASP A 94 8.32 -17.76 -6.38
CA ASP A 94 7.59 -17.24 -7.54
C ASP A 94 8.48 -17.21 -8.79
N GLY A 95 7.87 -17.45 -9.98
CA GLY A 95 8.59 -17.40 -11.27
C GLY A 95 9.34 -16.07 -11.46
N PHE A 96 10.65 -16.19 -11.78
CA PHE A 96 11.61 -15.08 -11.77
C PHE A 96 11.18 -13.92 -12.67
N TRP A 97 10.84 -14.19 -13.93
CA TRP A 97 10.62 -13.14 -14.95
C TRP A 97 9.30 -12.42 -14.84
N LEU A 98 8.18 -13.11 -14.52
CA LEU A 98 6.84 -12.56 -14.57
C LEU A 98 6.38 -11.93 -13.24
N ARG A 99 6.99 -12.32 -12.11
CA ARG A 99 6.55 -11.87 -10.80
C ARG A 99 7.66 -11.25 -9.95
N ARG A 100 8.88 -11.82 -9.99
CA ARG A 100 9.98 -11.39 -9.13
C ARG A 100 10.60 -10.08 -9.61
N LEU A 101 10.89 -9.95 -10.91
CA LEU A 101 11.51 -8.76 -11.48
C LEU A 101 10.63 -7.50 -11.36
N PRO A 102 9.33 -7.51 -11.74
CA PRO A 102 8.45 -6.37 -11.52
C PRO A 102 8.31 -5.98 -10.04
N SER A 103 8.28 -6.98 -9.15
CA SER A 103 8.22 -6.73 -7.70
C SER A 103 9.50 -6.11 -7.16
N LEU A 104 10.68 -6.52 -7.63
CA LEU A 104 11.96 -5.93 -7.23
C LEU A 104 12.09 -4.48 -7.71
N LEU A 105 11.68 -4.20 -8.95
CA LEU A 105 11.66 -2.85 -9.50
C LEU A 105 10.68 -1.95 -8.74
N ALA A 106 9.47 -2.45 -8.46
CA ALA A 106 8.49 -1.74 -7.66
C ALA A 106 9.02 -1.44 -6.25
N ASN A 107 9.57 -2.44 -5.55
CA ASN A 107 10.14 -2.23 -4.21
C ASN A 107 11.35 -1.27 -4.22
N ARG A 108 12.19 -1.30 -5.27
CA ARG A 108 13.30 -0.34 -5.43
C ARG A 108 12.78 1.08 -5.64
N LEU A 109 11.76 1.24 -6.49
CA LEU A 109 11.12 2.54 -6.73
C LEU A 109 10.47 3.05 -5.45
N ILE A 110 9.71 2.21 -4.75
CA ILE A 110 9.05 2.55 -3.47
C ILE A 110 10.10 3.01 -2.46
N ARG A 111 11.19 2.26 -2.26
CA ARG A 111 12.27 2.66 -1.35
C ARG A 111 12.90 4.01 -1.72
N ARG A 112 13.14 4.24 -3.02
CA ARG A 112 13.73 5.50 -3.50
C ARG A 112 12.79 6.69 -3.28
N VAL A 113 11.50 6.48 -3.44
CA VAL A 113 10.47 7.52 -3.31
C VAL A 113 10.12 7.79 -1.85
N THR A 114 9.94 6.73 -1.04
CA THR A 114 9.52 6.84 0.36
C THR A 114 10.70 7.04 1.32
N GLY A 115 11.93 6.72 0.89
CA GLY A 115 13.11 6.74 1.77
C GLY A 115 13.14 5.64 2.83
N LEU A 116 12.21 4.67 2.77
CA LEU A 116 12.06 3.63 3.79
C LEU A 116 12.99 2.45 3.56
N PRO A 117 13.55 1.84 4.63
CA PRO A 117 14.53 0.75 4.51
C PRO A 117 13.92 -0.62 4.17
N PHE A 118 12.63 -0.73 3.89
CA PHE A 118 11.93 -2.01 3.71
C PHE A 118 12.25 -2.71 2.39
N ARG A 119 12.53 -4.01 2.48
CA ARG A 119 12.76 -4.91 1.32
C ARG A 119 11.46 -5.45 0.76
N ASP A 120 10.45 -5.69 1.62
CA ASP A 120 9.16 -6.27 1.24
C ASP A 120 7.99 -5.57 1.94
N LEU A 121 7.52 -4.48 1.35
CA LEU A 121 6.33 -3.78 1.86
C LEU A 121 5.03 -4.59 1.71
N GLY A 122 5.02 -5.57 0.81
CA GLY A 122 3.84 -6.37 0.48
C GLY A 122 3.57 -7.56 1.39
N CYS A 123 4.41 -7.83 2.40
CA CYS A 123 4.11 -8.86 3.39
C CYS A 123 3.00 -8.38 4.33
N SER A 124 1.96 -9.20 4.55
CA SER A 124 0.86 -8.85 5.45
C SER A 124 1.18 -9.07 6.92
N LEU A 125 2.16 -9.93 7.22
CA LEU A 125 2.60 -10.17 8.59
C LEU A 125 3.47 -9.00 9.07
N LYS A 126 2.89 -8.18 9.95
CA LYS A 126 3.53 -7.00 10.53
C LYS A 126 3.10 -6.84 11.97
N ALA A 127 4.01 -6.41 12.84
CA ALA A 127 3.74 -6.02 14.22
C ALA A 127 3.89 -4.50 14.37
N PHE A 128 3.00 -3.90 15.14
CA PHE A 128 2.92 -2.45 15.35
C PHE A 128 2.73 -2.12 16.83
N ARG A 129 3.26 -0.99 17.27
CA ARG A 129 2.74 -0.34 18.49
C ARG A 129 1.34 0.19 18.20
N ALA A 130 0.40 -0.18 19.05
CA ALA A 130 -1.00 0.17 18.85
C ALA A 130 -1.23 1.69 18.85
N GLU A 131 -0.54 2.42 19.72
CA GLU A 131 -0.58 3.89 19.80
C GLU A 131 -0.21 4.55 18.47
N VAL A 132 0.90 4.12 17.85
CA VAL A 132 1.38 4.67 16.58
C VAL A 132 0.49 4.26 15.42
N LEU A 133 0.01 3.00 15.39
CA LEU A 133 -0.86 2.53 14.32
C LEU A 133 -2.20 3.26 14.29
N ARG A 134 -2.75 3.63 15.47
CA ARG A 134 -4.03 4.33 15.59
C ARG A 134 -3.98 5.80 15.16
N GLU A 135 -2.77 6.42 15.12
CA GLU A 135 -2.58 7.78 14.59
C GLU A 135 -2.89 7.85 13.08
N VAL A 136 -2.81 6.73 12.37
CA VAL A 136 -3.05 6.66 10.94
C VAL A 136 -4.34 5.89 10.65
N ARG A 137 -5.37 6.59 10.19
CA ARG A 137 -6.61 5.94 9.75
C ARG A 137 -6.44 5.42 8.32
N LEU A 138 -6.62 4.11 8.16
CA LEU A 138 -6.44 3.44 6.88
C LEU A 138 -7.71 3.55 6.01
N TYR A 139 -7.56 3.92 4.73
CA TYR A 139 -8.62 3.93 3.72
C TYR A 139 -8.06 3.59 2.32
N GLY A 140 -8.94 3.35 1.34
CA GLY A 140 -8.53 3.02 -0.04
C GLY A 140 -7.65 1.76 -0.10
N GLU A 141 -6.46 1.89 -0.66
CA GLU A 141 -5.48 0.79 -0.80
C GLU A 141 -4.27 0.97 0.16
N MET A 142 -4.42 1.73 1.24
CA MET A 142 -3.35 2.07 2.19
C MET A 142 -2.72 0.85 2.88
N HIS A 143 -3.47 -0.26 3.00
CA HIS A 143 -2.97 -1.52 3.60
C HIS A 143 -1.65 -2.02 2.96
N ARG A 144 -1.40 -1.69 1.69
CA ARG A 144 -0.17 -2.09 0.97
C ARG A 144 1.07 -1.34 1.42
N PHE A 145 0.89 -0.12 1.88
CA PHE A 145 1.98 0.81 2.17
C PHE A 145 1.90 1.35 3.60
N ILE A 146 1.36 0.57 4.55
CA ILE A 146 1.24 1.00 5.95
C ILE A 146 2.55 1.58 6.50
N PRO A 147 3.75 0.98 6.27
CA PRO A 147 4.99 1.57 6.74
C PRO A 147 5.25 2.98 6.18
N ALA A 148 4.84 3.22 4.93
CA ALA A 148 4.98 4.54 4.31
C ALA A 148 4.01 5.57 4.90
N TRP A 149 2.82 5.16 5.29
CA TRP A 149 1.88 6.02 6.00
C TRP A 149 2.33 6.28 7.43
N LEU A 150 2.84 5.26 8.13
CA LEU A 150 3.37 5.43 9.48
C LEU A 150 4.61 6.33 9.52
N SER A 151 5.39 6.43 8.44
CA SER A 151 6.54 7.36 8.40
C SER A 151 6.14 8.84 8.46
N THR A 152 4.86 9.18 8.38
CA THR A 152 4.36 10.54 8.63
C THR A 152 4.22 10.86 10.11
N VAL A 153 4.17 9.83 10.96
CA VAL A 153 3.95 9.97 12.42
C VAL A 153 5.09 9.39 13.24
N THR A 154 5.98 8.58 12.64
CA THR A 154 7.15 8.01 13.31
C THR A 154 8.41 8.10 12.46
N SER A 155 9.57 7.90 13.09
CA SER A 155 10.88 7.94 12.42
C SER A 155 11.20 6.61 11.71
N PRO A 156 11.84 6.64 10.52
CA PRO A 156 12.40 5.44 9.89
C PRO A 156 13.37 4.65 10.79
N ALA A 157 14.03 5.29 11.77
CA ALA A 157 14.89 4.64 12.75
C ALA A 157 14.12 3.72 13.72
N ARG A 158 12.81 3.94 13.89
CA ARG A 158 11.93 3.11 14.71
C ARG A 158 11.16 2.06 13.88
N MET A 159 11.67 1.73 12.70
CA MET A 159 11.09 0.76 11.78
C MET A 159 12.07 -0.37 11.50
N GLY A 160 11.63 -1.62 11.65
CA GLY A 160 12.45 -2.81 11.46
C GLY A 160 11.86 -3.82 10.49
N GLU A 161 12.70 -4.73 10.02
CA GLU A 161 12.30 -5.90 9.21
C GLU A 161 12.84 -7.19 9.82
N LEU A 162 12.06 -8.26 9.68
CA LEU A 162 12.46 -9.61 10.08
C LEU A 162 12.15 -10.60 8.96
N PRO A 163 13.07 -11.52 8.60
CA PRO A 163 12.76 -12.59 7.65
C PRO A 163 11.72 -13.54 8.25
N VAL A 164 10.64 -13.79 7.49
CA VAL A 164 9.52 -14.64 7.90
C VAL A 164 9.29 -15.77 6.92
N ARG A 165 8.77 -16.87 7.43
CA ARG A 165 8.39 -18.04 6.64
C ARG A 165 7.18 -17.73 5.78
N HIS A 166 7.23 -18.13 4.52
CA HIS A 166 6.14 -17.92 3.58
C HIS A 166 5.83 -19.21 2.83
N HIS A 167 4.59 -19.65 2.96
CA HIS A 167 4.10 -20.89 2.36
C HIS A 167 3.40 -20.62 1.02
N PRO A 168 3.42 -21.59 0.09
CA PRO A 168 2.60 -21.53 -1.11
C PRO A 168 1.11 -21.45 -0.74
N ARG A 169 0.34 -20.69 -1.52
CA ARG A 169 -1.10 -20.64 -1.34
C ARG A 169 -1.73 -22.03 -1.51
N ARG A 170 -2.51 -22.46 -0.53
CA ARG A 170 -3.18 -23.78 -0.55
C ARG A 170 -4.54 -23.74 -1.23
N HIS A 171 -5.26 -22.64 -1.15
CA HIS A 171 -6.62 -22.48 -1.66
C HIS A 171 -6.77 -21.19 -2.48
N GLY A 172 -7.70 -21.23 -3.46
CA GLY A 172 -8.03 -20.07 -4.29
C GLY A 172 -7.06 -19.84 -5.47
N ARG A 173 -7.47 -18.98 -6.41
CA ARG A 173 -6.66 -18.56 -7.56
C ARG A 173 -6.14 -17.14 -7.36
N SER A 174 -4.91 -16.89 -7.76
CA SER A 174 -4.35 -15.54 -7.77
C SER A 174 -5.10 -14.66 -8.78
N LYS A 175 -5.77 -13.62 -8.32
CA LYS A 175 -6.50 -12.65 -9.17
C LYS A 175 -5.57 -11.59 -9.81
N TYR A 176 -4.29 -11.94 -10.07
CA TYR A 176 -3.28 -10.94 -10.44
C TYR A 176 -3.00 -10.90 -11.95
N GLY A 177 -3.27 -9.74 -12.58
CA GLY A 177 -2.93 -9.40 -13.96
C GLY A 177 -2.08 -8.13 -14.06
N LEU A 178 -1.66 -7.75 -15.28
CA LEU A 178 -0.86 -6.54 -15.60
C LEU A 178 -1.49 -5.23 -15.08
N SER A 179 -2.83 -5.17 -14.95
CA SER A 179 -3.56 -4.04 -14.38
C SER A 179 -3.16 -3.71 -12.94
N ARG A 180 -2.51 -4.65 -12.21
CA ARG A 180 -1.99 -4.40 -10.87
C ARG A 180 -0.78 -3.47 -10.88
N THR A 181 0.12 -3.61 -11.85
CA THR A 181 1.33 -2.77 -11.93
C THR A 181 0.95 -1.30 -12.06
N LEU A 182 -0.02 -1.00 -12.92
CA LEU A 182 -0.53 0.36 -13.08
C LEU A 182 -1.17 0.88 -11.78
N ARG A 183 -1.98 0.05 -11.10
CA ARG A 183 -2.57 0.43 -9.82
C ARG A 183 -1.52 0.70 -8.75
N VAL A 184 -0.48 -0.14 -8.65
CA VAL A 184 0.62 0.08 -7.70
C VAL A 184 1.36 1.38 -7.99
N LEU A 185 1.55 1.76 -9.27
CA LEU A 185 2.16 3.05 -9.64
C LEU A 185 1.28 4.23 -9.21
N VAL A 186 -0.04 4.15 -9.42
CA VAL A 186 -0.98 5.17 -8.97
C VAL A 186 -1.01 5.26 -7.44
N ASP A 187 -1.04 4.12 -6.75
CA ASP A 187 -0.98 4.07 -5.28
C ASP A 187 0.33 4.69 -4.76
N LEU A 188 1.46 4.44 -5.44
CA LEU A 188 2.75 5.02 -5.08
C LEU A 188 2.79 6.53 -5.30
N LEU A 189 2.17 7.02 -6.37
CA LEU A 189 2.02 8.45 -6.61
C LEU A 189 1.20 9.10 -5.49
N ALA A 190 0.10 8.46 -5.08
CA ALA A 190 -0.71 8.92 -3.97
C ALA A 190 0.09 8.96 -2.65
N VAL A 191 0.82 7.89 -2.31
CA VAL A 191 1.69 7.84 -1.12
C VAL A 191 2.72 8.98 -1.17
N THR A 192 3.38 9.19 -2.32
CA THR A 192 4.38 10.25 -2.51
C THR A 192 3.77 11.63 -2.29
N PHE A 193 2.58 11.85 -2.87
CA PHE A 193 1.86 13.10 -2.71
C PHE A 193 1.56 13.37 -1.23
N PHE A 194 0.98 12.40 -0.53
CA PHE A 194 0.66 12.56 0.88
C PHE A 194 1.88 12.75 1.78
N GLN A 195 2.98 12.02 1.53
CA GLN A 195 4.20 12.16 2.33
C GLN A 195 4.90 13.52 2.14
N ARG A 196 4.94 14.05 0.90
CA ARG A 196 5.76 15.21 0.57
C ARG A 196 4.99 16.49 0.34
N TYR A 197 3.75 16.38 -0.13
CA TYR A 197 2.98 17.52 -0.63
C TYR A 197 1.62 17.72 0.04
N ALA A 198 1.19 16.84 0.98
CA ALA A 198 -0.11 17.01 1.64
C ALA A 198 -0.26 18.40 2.32
N ALA A 199 0.82 18.87 2.94
CA ALA A 199 0.82 20.19 3.58
C ALA A 199 0.95 21.37 2.56
N ARG A 200 1.37 21.08 1.32
CA ARG A 200 1.61 22.10 0.28
C ARG A 200 1.20 21.58 -1.11
N PRO A 201 -0.08 21.27 -1.33
CA PRO A 201 -0.56 20.68 -2.59
C PRO A 201 -0.31 21.57 -3.80
N GLY A 202 -0.32 22.90 -3.60
CA GLY A 202 0.00 23.87 -4.65
C GLY A 202 1.39 23.69 -5.28
N HIS A 203 2.39 23.23 -4.52
CA HIS A 203 3.72 22.96 -5.08
C HIS A 203 3.70 21.76 -6.03
N PHE A 204 2.92 20.71 -5.74
CA PHE A 204 2.83 19.54 -6.59
C PHE A 204 2.09 19.87 -7.89
N PHE A 205 0.87 20.40 -7.79
CA PHE A 205 0.05 20.71 -8.95
C PHE A 205 0.59 21.92 -9.72
N GLY A 206 1.15 22.92 -9.02
CA GLY A 206 1.73 24.11 -9.62
C GLY A 206 2.93 23.80 -10.51
N VAL A 207 3.86 22.94 -10.07
CA VAL A 207 5.00 22.52 -10.91
C VAL A 207 4.54 21.79 -12.16
N ILE A 208 3.57 20.87 -12.01
CA ILE A 208 2.98 20.15 -13.16
C ILE A 208 2.28 21.13 -14.09
N GLY A 209 1.43 22.00 -13.58
CA GLY A 209 0.70 23.01 -14.37
C GLY A 209 1.65 23.95 -15.09
N LEU A 210 2.68 24.47 -14.43
CA LEU A 210 3.70 25.32 -15.04
C LEU A 210 4.46 24.60 -16.16
N ALA A 211 4.80 23.32 -15.97
CA ALA A 211 5.46 22.53 -17.00
C ALA A 211 4.56 22.38 -18.24
N PHE A 212 3.27 22.05 -18.06
CA PHE A 212 2.31 21.95 -19.18
C PHE A 212 2.12 23.31 -19.84
N THR A 213 1.91 24.38 -19.08
CA THR A 213 1.80 25.74 -19.59
C THR A 213 3.03 26.16 -20.40
N GLY A 214 4.23 25.85 -19.89
CA GLY A 214 5.49 26.11 -20.61
C GLY A 214 5.57 25.38 -21.94
N VAL A 215 5.20 24.09 -21.97
CA VAL A 215 5.12 23.30 -23.22
C VAL A 215 4.10 23.90 -24.18
N GLY A 216 2.91 24.25 -23.68
CA GLY A 216 1.85 24.87 -24.46
C GLY A 216 2.29 26.18 -25.12
N LEU A 217 2.91 27.06 -24.34
CA LEU A 217 3.45 28.34 -24.84
C LEU A 217 4.54 28.14 -25.89
N LEU A 218 5.45 27.17 -25.69
CA LEU A 218 6.48 26.85 -26.69
C LEU A 218 5.87 26.35 -28.01
N LEU A 219 4.90 25.45 -27.94
CA LEU A 219 4.21 24.93 -29.14
C LEU A 219 3.46 26.02 -29.86
N LEU A 220 2.69 26.86 -29.16
CA LEU A 220 1.95 27.94 -29.76
C LEU A 220 2.87 29.05 -30.28
N GLY A 221 3.94 29.36 -29.59
CA GLY A 221 4.96 30.30 -30.03
C GLY A 221 5.66 29.84 -31.32
N HIS A 222 6.02 28.55 -31.40
CA HIS A 222 6.56 27.94 -32.61
C HIS A 222 5.57 28.05 -33.80
N LEU A 223 4.29 27.73 -33.59
CA LEU A 223 3.26 27.84 -34.60
C LEU A 223 3.02 29.30 -35.00
N GLY A 224 3.08 30.24 -34.05
CA GLY A 224 3.01 31.67 -34.31
C GLY A 224 4.12 32.16 -35.23
N LEU A 225 5.36 31.72 -34.99
CA LEU A 225 6.51 32.03 -35.85
C LEU A 225 6.32 31.49 -37.29
N LEU A 226 5.87 30.21 -37.40
CA LEU A 226 5.58 29.63 -38.72
C LEU A 226 4.51 30.43 -39.49
N LYS A 227 3.48 30.90 -38.78
CA LYS A 227 2.43 31.74 -39.39
C LYS A 227 2.97 33.08 -39.85
N LEU A 228 3.87 33.71 -39.10
CA LEU A 228 4.53 34.94 -39.51
C LEU A 228 5.46 34.74 -40.72
N MET A 229 6.00 33.55 -40.92
CA MET A 229 6.80 33.14 -42.08
C MET A 229 5.92 32.80 -43.31
N GLY A 230 4.59 32.96 -43.22
CA GLY A 230 3.66 32.71 -44.31
C GLY A 230 3.16 31.26 -44.42
N GLU A 231 3.53 30.38 -43.49
CA GLU A 231 3.05 29.00 -43.50
C GLU A 231 1.64 28.87 -42.94
N SER A 232 0.85 27.96 -43.49
CA SER A 232 -0.47 27.63 -42.96
C SER A 232 -0.33 26.79 -41.68
N VAL A 233 -0.95 27.23 -40.58
CA VAL A 233 -0.96 26.54 -39.28
C VAL A 233 -2.26 25.82 -39.00
N GLY A 234 -3.30 26.08 -39.81
CA GLY A 234 -4.61 25.40 -39.65
C GLY A 234 -4.52 23.90 -39.92
N GLY A 235 -5.18 23.09 -39.10
CA GLY A 235 -5.20 21.64 -39.25
C GLY A 235 -3.93 20.90 -38.73
N ARG A 236 -2.93 21.61 -38.19
CA ARG A 236 -1.77 20.96 -37.59
C ARG A 236 -2.11 20.40 -36.17
N PRO A 237 -1.82 19.12 -35.88
CA PRO A 237 -2.08 18.53 -34.56
C PRO A 237 -1.42 19.28 -33.42
N LEU A 238 -0.27 19.92 -33.65
CA LEU A 238 0.47 20.74 -32.68
C LEU A 238 -0.36 21.93 -32.15
N LEU A 239 -1.28 22.46 -32.93
CA LEU A 239 -2.17 23.54 -32.50
C LEU A 239 -3.10 23.08 -31.40
N SER A 240 -3.74 21.92 -31.56
CA SER A 240 -4.59 21.30 -30.56
C SER A 240 -3.76 20.93 -29.30
N LEU A 241 -2.58 20.33 -29.46
CA LEU A 241 -1.69 20.00 -28.34
C LEU A 241 -1.27 21.24 -27.56
N GLY A 242 -0.94 22.36 -28.23
CA GLY A 242 -0.61 23.63 -27.60
C GLY A 242 -1.74 24.17 -26.74
N PHE A 243 -2.97 24.16 -27.26
CA PHE A 243 -4.14 24.60 -26.49
C PHE A 243 -4.48 23.69 -25.32
N PHE A 244 -4.41 22.37 -25.49
CA PHE A 244 -4.68 21.41 -24.40
C PHE A 244 -3.60 21.41 -23.30
N SER A 245 -2.42 21.98 -23.57
CA SER A 245 -1.33 22.09 -22.61
C SER A 245 -1.35 23.39 -21.79
N LEU A 246 -2.17 24.35 -22.17
CA LEU A 246 -2.41 25.60 -21.41
C LEU A 246 -3.46 25.39 -20.34
#